data_fd76ad79e212c414e5ade43d52ac2a61
#
_entry.id   fd76ad79e212c414e5ade43d52ac2a61
#
_cell.length_a   1.000
_cell.length_b   1.000
_cell.length_c   1.000
_cell.angle_alpha   90.00
_cell.angle_beta   90.00
_cell.angle_gamma   90.00
#
_symmetry.space_group_name_H-M   'P 1'
#
loop_
_entity.id
_entity.type
_entity.pdbx_description
1 polymer ?
#
loop_
_entity_poly.entity_id
_entity_poly.type
_entity_poly.pdbx_seq_one_letter_code
_entity_poly.pdbx_strand_id
1 'polypeptide(L)'
;MANTGGNVALITAIAFVAVVGIGGATLDLSAQLNAKQNAQDAMDDAVLAGAGASSASATTAASQVFYQNINPKLTVSAPQFSSANSTSGGKTVDTFTGTASGQIQPQFMRLFGVSSMSFNVTSTAVSTSGASPCIYVLDPSSAQSLLVNSGANVQAPNCQIDVASTGNPAAIFNSGSSLNFSEVCVQGTQVLQNSTSVPNLKTGCATSADPYAGTLPTPGSSTCTFSNLNYSTSSVSLTPGVYCGWFNFNNSSASVNFAPGVYVIRGGGWNVNGGTWTGSGVTFYFADTSKIQFNSGISATLSAPTSGAYANLLFYEAPGLSKSAFIFNDSVANNLTGLIYLPSRDVTFNAKSGVASDALTMVVWQLILNNTTWNLGPLGGSSGGANKSIRLLH
;
A
#
# COMPACT_ATOMS: atom_id res chain seq x y z
N MET A 1 56.74 21.69 -71.70
CA MET A 1 56.43 21.79 -70.23
C MET A 1 55.02 21.29 -70.05
N ALA A 2 54.86 20.10 -69.49
CA ALA A 2 53.53 19.50 -69.25
C ALA A 2 52.86 20.29 -68.12
N ASN A 3 51.66 20.76 -68.34
CA ASN A 3 50.90 21.57 -67.42
C ASN A 3 50.41 20.65 -66.31
N THR A 4 51.14 20.57 -65.19
CA THR A 4 50.82 19.74 -64.01
C THR A 4 49.79 20.33 -63.11
N GLY A 5 49.37 21.59 -63.33
CA GLY A 5 48.42 22.32 -62.49
C GLY A 5 46.95 21.81 -62.55
N GLY A 6 46.54 21.23 -63.69
CA GLY A 6 45.17 20.73 -63.85
C GLY A 6 44.87 19.42 -63.12
N ASN A 7 45.87 18.57 -62.91
CA ASN A 7 45.68 17.29 -62.21
C ASN A 7 45.51 17.46 -60.68
N VAL A 8 46.19 18.46 -60.07
CA VAL A 8 46.07 18.69 -58.67
C VAL A 8 44.65 19.22 -58.31
N ALA A 9 44.12 20.11 -59.14
CA ALA A 9 42.74 20.64 -58.91
C ALA A 9 41.68 19.54 -59.05
N LEU A 10 41.82 18.62 -59.98
CA LEU A 10 40.88 17.51 -60.13
C LEU A 10 40.97 16.51 -58.98
N ILE A 11 42.19 16.15 -58.56
CA ILE A 11 42.39 15.26 -57.39
C ILE A 11 41.86 15.90 -56.09
N THR A 12 42.12 17.19 -55.91
CA THR A 12 41.63 17.93 -54.74
C THR A 12 40.10 18.01 -54.72
N ALA A 13 39.48 18.23 -55.88
CA ALA A 13 38.00 18.27 -55.97
C ALA A 13 37.37 16.91 -55.66
N ILE A 14 37.94 15.81 -56.11
CA ILE A 14 37.44 14.45 -55.79
C ILE A 14 37.70 14.11 -54.33
N ALA A 15 38.90 14.41 -53.82
CA ALA A 15 39.23 14.19 -52.41
C ALA A 15 38.35 15.03 -51.48
N PHE A 16 38.02 16.27 -51.83
CA PHE A 16 37.16 17.16 -51.05
C PHE A 16 35.75 16.58 -50.91
N VAL A 17 35.16 16.04 -51.99
CA VAL A 17 33.83 15.40 -51.92
C VAL A 17 33.85 14.21 -50.97
N ALA A 18 34.89 13.38 -51.00
CA ALA A 18 35.02 12.26 -50.10
C ALA A 18 35.17 12.69 -48.62
N VAL A 19 36.00 13.69 -48.35
CA VAL A 19 36.22 14.23 -47.01
C VAL A 19 34.95 14.89 -46.45
N VAL A 20 34.25 15.70 -47.25
CA VAL A 20 32.98 16.32 -46.86
C VAL A 20 31.89 15.27 -46.67
N GLY A 21 31.86 14.23 -47.53
CA GLY A 21 30.92 13.13 -47.42
C GLY A 21 31.08 12.34 -46.11
N ILE A 22 32.32 11.98 -45.75
CA ILE A 22 32.63 11.27 -44.49
C ILE A 22 32.35 12.17 -43.27
N GLY A 23 32.82 13.42 -43.28
CA GLY A 23 32.57 14.38 -42.20
C GLY A 23 31.09 14.67 -42.03
N GLY A 24 30.34 14.82 -43.12
CA GLY A 24 28.91 15.04 -43.08
C GLY A 24 28.12 13.83 -42.56
N ALA A 25 28.53 12.62 -42.97
CA ALA A 25 27.90 11.38 -42.49
C ALA A 25 28.07 11.22 -40.96
N THR A 26 29.22 11.60 -40.40
CA THR A 26 29.44 11.54 -38.95
C THR A 26 28.55 12.52 -38.20
N LEU A 27 28.27 13.71 -38.76
CA LEU A 27 27.34 14.68 -38.18
C LEU A 27 25.89 14.17 -38.19
N ASP A 28 25.46 13.57 -39.31
CA ASP A 28 24.11 12.97 -39.39
C ASP A 28 23.95 11.79 -38.45
N LEU A 29 24.97 10.95 -38.30
CA LEU A 29 24.99 9.84 -37.35
C LEU A 29 24.93 10.37 -35.89
N SER A 30 25.69 11.41 -35.59
CA SER A 30 25.65 12.04 -34.26
C SER A 30 24.26 12.63 -33.96
N ALA A 31 23.61 13.25 -34.95
CA ALA A 31 22.25 13.76 -34.83
C ALA A 31 21.24 12.62 -34.58
N GLN A 32 21.37 11.47 -35.27
CA GLN A 32 20.54 10.30 -35.04
C GLN A 32 20.72 9.72 -33.63
N LEU A 33 21.97 9.59 -33.18
CA LEU A 33 22.26 9.10 -31.83
C LEU A 33 21.70 10.02 -30.75
N ASN A 34 21.83 11.34 -30.89
CA ASN A 34 21.25 12.32 -29.95
C ASN A 34 19.72 12.26 -29.96
N ALA A 35 19.11 12.09 -31.14
CA ALA A 35 17.65 11.94 -31.23
C ALA A 35 17.16 10.64 -30.54
N LYS A 36 17.87 9.54 -30.77
CA LYS A 36 17.60 8.26 -30.11
C LYS A 36 17.75 8.38 -28.59
N GLN A 37 18.82 9.03 -28.12
CA GLN A 37 19.05 9.20 -26.68
C GLN A 37 17.95 10.04 -26.03
N ASN A 38 17.56 11.17 -26.62
CA ASN A 38 16.46 11.98 -26.10
C ASN A 38 15.15 11.18 -26.05
N ALA A 39 14.86 10.37 -27.08
CA ALA A 39 13.68 9.53 -27.09
C ALA A 39 13.77 8.39 -26.07
N GLN A 40 14.96 7.83 -25.81
CA GLN A 40 15.19 6.82 -24.78
C GLN A 40 14.99 7.41 -23.37
N ASP A 41 15.58 8.57 -23.10
CA ASP A 41 15.42 9.26 -21.82
C ASP A 41 13.94 9.57 -21.54
N ALA A 42 13.21 10.07 -22.54
CA ALA A 42 11.77 10.33 -22.41
C ALA A 42 10.95 9.03 -22.21
N MET A 43 11.37 7.91 -22.79
CA MET A 43 10.73 6.61 -22.62
C MET A 43 11.03 6.02 -21.23
N ASP A 44 12.25 6.18 -20.73
CA ASP A 44 12.66 5.75 -19.39
C ASP A 44 11.84 6.46 -18.31
N ASP A 45 11.70 7.78 -18.41
CA ASP A 45 10.84 8.56 -17.51
C ASP A 45 9.36 8.14 -17.61
N ALA A 46 8.88 7.89 -18.82
CA ALA A 46 7.50 7.47 -19.06
C ALA A 46 7.19 6.13 -18.43
N VAL A 47 8.06 5.11 -18.57
CA VAL A 47 7.80 3.80 -17.98
C VAL A 47 7.91 3.81 -16.46
N LEU A 48 8.78 4.65 -15.89
CA LEU A 48 8.84 4.87 -14.44
C LEU A 48 7.54 5.48 -13.92
N ALA A 49 7.00 6.50 -14.60
CA ALA A 49 5.74 7.13 -14.24
C ALA A 49 4.56 6.14 -14.37
N GLY A 50 4.51 5.36 -15.45
CA GLY A 50 3.49 4.34 -15.67
C GLY A 50 3.53 3.24 -14.62
N ALA A 51 4.73 2.73 -14.30
CA ALA A 51 4.93 1.74 -13.27
C ALA A 51 4.55 2.26 -11.86
N GLY A 52 4.65 3.57 -11.63
CA GLY A 52 4.25 4.23 -10.36
C GLY A 52 2.75 4.47 -10.22
N ALA A 53 2.05 4.57 -11.32
CA ALA A 53 0.62 4.86 -11.34
C ALA A 53 -0.25 3.62 -11.03
N SER A 54 -1.55 3.83 -10.80
CA SER A 54 -2.51 2.74 -10.74
C SER A 54 -2.66 2.07 -12.11
N SER A 55 -3.01 0.79 -12.16
CA SER A 55 -3.18 0.05 -13.42
C SER A 55 -4.16 0.73 -14.40
N ALA A 56 -5.20 1.37 -13.87
CA ALA A 56 -6.19 2.10 -14.69
C ALA A 56 -5.63 3.40 -15.29
N SER A 57 -4.62 4.02 -14.69
CA SER A 57 -4.03 5.30 -15.11
C SER A 57 -2.61 5.18 -15.68
N ALA A 58 -2.02 4.00 -15.64
CA ALA A 58 -0.61 3.77 -15.97
C ALA A 58 -0.26 4.25 -17.40
N THR A 59 -1.01 3.84 -18.40
CA THR A 59 -0.80 4.24 -19.79
C THR A 59 -0.97 5.75 -20.02
N THR A 60 -1.96 6.36 -19.34
CA THR A 60 -2.20 7.80 -19.43
C THR A 60 -1.05 8.59 -18.81
N ALA A 61 -0.62 8.20 -17.61
CA ALA A 61 0.52 8.84 -16.94
C ALA A 61 1.81 8.71 -17.75
N ALA A 62 2.11 7.52 -18.26
CA ALA A 62 3.26 7.28 -19.10
C ALA A 62 3.24 8.11 -20.38
N SER A 63 2.10 8.17 -21.07
CA SER A 63 1.96 8.97 -22.30
C SER A 63 2.17 10.45 -22.03
N GLN A 64 1.62 10.99 -20.94
CA GLN A 64 1.80 12.39 -20.57
C GLN A 64 3.28 12.71 -20.33
N VAL A 65 4.00 11.89 -19.55
CA VAL A 65 5.42 12.11 -19.26
C VAL A 65 6.26 11.98 -20.52
N PHE A 66 5.98 10.99 -21.39
CA PHE A 66 6.68 10.85 -22.67
C PHE A 66 6.58 12.12 -23.52
N TYR A 67 5.38 12.65 -23.72
CA TYR A 67 5.18 13.85 -24.55
C TYR A 67 5.68 15.14 -23.89
N GLN A 68 5.83 15.18 -22.58
CA GLN A 68 6.46 16.31 -21.87
C GLN A 68 7.97 16.33 -22.01
N ASN A 69 8.62 15.15 -22.11
CA ASN A 69 10.07 15.03 -22.09
C ASN A 69 10.69 14.82 -23.48
N ILE A 70 9.91 14.35 -24.47
CA ILE A 70 10.40 14.21 -25.84
C ILE A 70 10.63 15.58 -26.49
N ASN A 71 11.74 15.73 -27.21
CA ASN A 71 11.98 16.93 -27.98
C ASN A 71 10.89 17.12 -29.07
N PRO A 72 10.12 18.21 -29.03
CA PRO A 72 8.99 18.42 -29.97
C PRO A 72 9.39 18.54 -31.43
N LYS A 73 10.68 18.69 -31.72
CA LYS A 73 11.22 18.72 -33.09
C LYS A 73 11.48 17.34 -33.68
N LEU A 74 11.43 16.30 -32.86
CA LEU A 74 11.62 14.93 -33.35
C LEU A 74 10.31 14.37 -33.89
N THR A 75 10.40 13.68 -35.00
CA THR A 75 9.29 12.89 -35.57
C THR A 75 9.32 11.50 -34.91
N VAL A 76 8.40 11.26 -33.95
CA VAL A 76 8.27 9.99 -33.28
C VAL A 76 6.85 9.43 -33.43
N SER A 77 6.73 8.10 -33.44
CA SER A 77 5.42 7.43 -33.38
C SER A 77 4.77 7.62 -32.00
N ALA A 78 3.46 7.44 -31.92
CA ALA A 78 2.79 7.35 -30.64
C ALA A 78 3.42 6.20 -29.80
N PRO A 79 3.78 6.45 -28.54
CA PRO A 79 4.36 5.42 -27.68
C PRO A 79 3.34 4.31 -27.43
N GLN A 80 3.79 3.07 -27.42
CA GLN A 80 2.97 1.91 -27.06
C GLN A 80 3.43 1.39 -25.72
N PHE A 81 2.48 1.13 -24.83
CA PHE A 81 2.74 0.64 -23.48
C PHE A 81 2.04 -0.69 -23.23
N SER A 82 2.72 -1.59 -22.54
CA SER A 82 2.18 -2.88 -22.10
C SER A 82 2.58 -3.18 -20.67
N SER A 83 1.73 -3.89 -19.94
CA SER A 83 2.03 -4.37 -18.60
C SER A 83 1.95 -5.89 -18.55
N ALA A 84 2.82 -6.50 -17.77
CA ALA A 84 2.78 -7.93 -17.45
C ALA A 84 3.04 -8.12 -15.97
N ASN A 85 2.29 -9.04 -15.34
CA ASN A 85 2.37 -9.34 -13.93
C ASN A 85 2.92 -10.74 -13.75
N SER A 86 3.85 -10.89 -12.84
CA SER A 86 4.35 -12.20 -12.40
C SER A 86 4.42 -12.25 -10.89
N THR A 87 4.19 -13.43 -10.30
CA THR A 87 4.33 -13.64 -8.86
C THR A 87 5.53 -14.52 -8.61
N SER A 88 6.49 -14.04 -7.83
CA SER A 88 7.68 -14.79 -7.44
C SER A 88 7.96 -14.57 -5.95
N GLY A 89 8.02 -15.67 -5.17
CA GLY A 89 8.31 -15.62 -3.74
C GLY A 89 7.30 -14.80 -2.92
N GLY A 90 6.01 -14.83 -3.27
CA GLY A 90 4.96 -14.07 -2.58
C GLY A 90 4.95 -12.56 -2.89
N LYS A 91 5.81 -12.09 -3.82
CA LYS A 91 5.83 -10.72 -4.31
C LYS A 91 5.24 -10.65 -5.69
N THR A 92 4.35 -9.69 -5.93
CA THR A 92 3.93 -9.35 -7.28
C THR A 92 4.99 -8.46 -7.92
N VAL A 93 5.50 -8.91 -9.04
CA VAL A 93 6.45 -8.18 -9.88
C VAL A 93 5.68 -7.73 -11.11
N ASP A 94 5.41 -6.46 -11.19
CA ASP A 94 4.77 -5.85 -12.34
C ASP A 94 5.84 -5.25 -13.25
N THR A 95 5.83 -5.64 -14.51
CA THR A 95 6.66 -5.03 -15.55
C THR A 95 5.81 -4.10 -16.38
N PHE A 96 6.32 -2.91 -16.65
CA PHE A 96 5.69 -1.92 -17.52
C PHE A 96 6.68 -1.55 -18.61
N THR A 97 6.35 -1.91 -19.87
CA THR A 97 7.23 -1.74 -21.02
C THR A 97 6.66 -0.71 -21.96
N GLY A 98 7.51 0.20 -22.42
CA GLY A 98 7.19 1.20 -23.42
C GLY A 98 8.07 1.06 -24.66
N THR A 99 7.50 1.31 -25.84
CA THR A 99 8.21 1.30 -27.13
C THR A 99 7.78 2.48 -27.98
N ALA A 100 8.72 3.07 -28.69
CA ALA A 100 8.44 4.06 -29.73
C ALA A 100 9.48 3.96 -30.84
N SER A 101 9.11 4.38 -32.05
CA SER A 101 10.01 4.55 -33.17
C SER A 101 10.07 6.00 -33.62
N GLY A 102 11.19 6.42 -34.11
CA GLY A 102 11.36 7.76 -34.63
C GLY A 102 12.28 7.80 -35.85
N GLN A 103 12.33 8.95 -36.50
CA GLN A 103 13.20 9.21 -37.61
C GLN A 103 13.69 10.65 -37.63
N ILE A 104 14.90 10.83 -38.17
CA ILE A 104 15.42 12.14 -38.48
C ILE A 104 15.68 12.23 -39.99
N GLN A 105 15.69 13.44 -40.52
CA GLN A 105 16.13 13.71 -41.90
C GLN A 105 17.61 14.10 -41.89
N PRO A 106 18.51 13.29 -42.48
CA PRO A 106 19.91 13.61 -42.52
C PRO A 106 20.16 14.82 -43.43
N GLN A 107 21.15 15.63 -43.08
CA GLN A 107 21.49 16.82 -43.82
C GLN A 107 22.47 16.49 -44.97
N PHE A 108 23.49 15.70 -44.69
CA PHE A 108 24.56 15.37 -45.61
C PHE A 108 24.31 14.05 -46.36
N MET A 109 23.83 13.00 -45.68
CA MET A 109 23.57 11.71 -46.30
C MET A 109 22.41 11.79 -47.31
N ARG A 110 21.56 12.80 -47.22
CA ARG A 110 20.51 13.08 -48.19
C ARG A 110 21.08 13.36 -49.61
N LEU A 111 22.28 13.95 -49.71
CA LEU A 111 22.98 14.15 -50.98
C LEU A 111 23.37 12.84 -51.66
N PHE A 112 23.44 11.76 -50.86
CA PHE A 112 23.77 10.40 -51.34
C PHE A 112 22.55 9.49 -51.43
N GLY A 113 21.34 10.07 -51.37
CA GLY A 113 20.08 9.34 -51.56
C GLY A 113 19.46 8.76 -50.30
N VAL A 114 20.02 9.00 -49.10
CA VAL A 114 19.43 8.59 -47.83
C VAL A 114 18.43 9.66 -47.38
N SER A 115 17.14 9.39 -47.51
CA SER A 115 16.07 10.36 -47.22
C SER A 115 15.69 10.42 -45.74
N SER A 116 15.88 9.35 -44.95
CA SER A 116 15.59 9.30 -43.52
C SER A 116 16.47 8.29 -42.78
N MET A 117 16.73 8.53 -41.52
CA MET A 117 17.45 7.62 -40.62
C MET A 117 16.51 7.32 -39.42
N SER A 118 16.11 6.07 -39.30
CA SER A 118 15.18 5.61 -38.27
C SER A 118 15.89 5.14 -37.01
N PHE A 119 15.20 5.20 -35.87
CA PHE A 119 15.64 4.62 -34.61
C PHE A 119 14.44 4.04 -33.86
N ASN A 120 14.70 3.07 -33.01
CA ASN A 120 13.72 2.49 -32.08
C ASN A 120 14.22 2.65 -30.64
N VAL A 121 13.30 2.88 -29.73
CA VAL A 121 13.56 2.91 -28.30
C VAL A 121 12.61 1.95 -27.59
N THR A 122 13.14 1.28 -26.58
CA THR A 122 12.37 0.39 -25.70
C THR A 122 12.88 0.59 -24.29
N SER A 123 11.97 0.74 -23.35
CA SER A 123 12.30 0.79 -21.93
C SER A 123 11.34 -0.07 -21.15
N THR A 124 11.82 -0.64 -20.05
CA THR A 124 11.02 -1.45 -19.14
C THR A 124 11.30 -1.04 -17.72
N ALA A 125 10.25 -0.68 -16.99
CA ALA A 125 10.31 -0.50 -15.55
C ALA A 125 9.73 -1.73 -14.84
N VAL A 126 10.37 -2.13 -13.75
CA VAL A 126 9.87 -3.13 -12.83
C VAL A 126 9.39 -2.44 -11.59
N SER A 127 8.16 -2.74 -11.22
CA SER A 127 7.57 -2.37 -9.95
C SER A 127 7.44 -3.65 -9.12
N THR A 128 8.12 -3.71 -8.00
CA THR A 128 7.88 -4.74 -7.00
C THR A 128 7.02 -4.16 -5.91
N SER A 129 5.78 -4.60 -5.83
CA SER A 129 4.97 -4.40 -4.65
C SER A 129 5.29 -5.52 -3.67
N GLY A 130 5.84 -5.18 -2.52
CA GLY A 130 5.69 -6.03 -1.35
C GLY A 130 4.19 -6.07 -1.00
N ALA A 131 3.69 -7.13 -0.38
CA ALA A 131 2.37 -7.07 0.20
C ALA A 131 2.32 -5.84 1.13
N SER A 132 1.28 -5.02 1.00
CA SER A 132 1.12 -3.89 1.91
C SER A 132 0.89 -4.43 3.33
N PRO A 133 1.46 -3.81 4.37
CA PRO A 133 1.10 -4.18 5.71
C PRO A 133 -0.40 -4.03 5.93
N CYS A 134 -1.03 -5.12 6.39
CA CYS A 134 -2.40 -5.07 6.90
C CYS A 134 -2.39 -4.79 8.40
N ILE A 135 -1.28 -5.08 9.07
CA ILE A 135 -1.13 -4.90 10.51
C ILE A 135 0.14 -4.11 10.78
N TYR A 136 -0.02 -3.01 11.50
CA TYR A 136 1.06 -2.15 11.98
C TYR A 136 1.06 -2.16 13.50
N VAL A 137 2.16 -2.62 14.09
CA VAL A 137 2.43 -2.57 15.54
C VAL A 137 3.45 -1.49 15.77
N LEU A 138 3.02 -0.37 16.33
CA LEU A 138 3.75 0.91 16.31
C LEU A 138 4.72 1.13 17.47
N ASP A 139 4.63 0.35 18.55
CA ASP A 139 5.51 0.51 19.71
C ASP A 139 6.98 0.34 19.29
N PRO A 140 7.83 1.38 19.41
CA PRO A 140 9.18 1.33 18.86
C PRO A 140 10.21 0.64 19.76
N SER A 141 9.88 0.41 21.04
CA SER A 141 10.90 0.07 22.04
C SER A 141 10.52 -1.00 23.06
N SER A 142 9.24 -1.26 23.28
CA SER A 142 8.84 -2.24 24.30
C SER A 142 9.20 -3.66 23.89
N ALA A 143 9.60 -4.44 24.86
CA ALA A 143 9.66 -5.89 24.70
C ALA A 143 8.26 -6.45 24.45
N GLN A 144 8.18 -7.49 23.61
CA GLN A 144 6.93 -8.22 23.32
C GLN A 144 5.81 -7.34 22.73
N SER A 145 6.15 -6.32 21.93
CA SER A 145 5.13 -5.49 21.28
C SER A 145 4.22 -6.29 20.34
N LEU A 146 4.70 -7.42 19.80
CA LEU A 146 3.88 -8.47 19.21
C LEU A 146 4.04 -9.76 20.05
N LEU A 147 2.95 -10.23 20.63
CA LEU A 147 2.91 -11.50 21.35
C LEU A 147 1.86 -12.42 20.75
N VAL A 148 2.31 -13.56 20.22
CA VAL A 148 1.44 -14.59 19.65
C VAL A 148 1.51 -15.85 20.50
N ASN A 149 0.43 -16.14 21.18
CA ASN A 149 0.34 -17.27 22.09
C ASN A 149 -0.26 -18.53 21.44
N SER A 150 -0.17 -19.63 22.15
CA SER A 150 -0.70 -20.93 21.75
C SER A 150 -2.16 -20.84 21.31
N GLY A 151 -2.52 -21.59 20.27
CA GLY A 151 -3.86 -21.61 19.68
C GLY A 151 -4.19 -20.43 18.75
N ALA A 152 -3.28 -19.46 18.61
CA ALA A 152 -3.47 -18.41 17.61
C ALA A 152 -3.19 -18.99 16.20
N ASN A 153 -4.18 -18.84 15.31
CA ASN A 153 -4.11 -19.26 13.91
C ASN A 153 -4.49 -18.08 12.99
N VAL A 154 -3.52 -17.55 12.29
CA VAL A 154 -3.72 -16.39 11.41
C VAL A 154 -3.42 -16.76 9.96
N GLN A 155 -4.43 -16.68 9.11
CA GLN A 155 -4.34 -16.85 7.68
C GLN A 155 -4.47 -15.49 6.99
N ALA A 156 -3.36 -14.96 6.51
CA ALA A 156 -3.27 -13.63 5.88
C ALA A 156 -2.21 -13.63 4.75
N PRO A 157 -2.32 -14.52 3.76
CA PRO A 157 -1.25 -14.77 2.78
C PRO A 157 -0.96 -13.55 1.87
N ASN A 158 -1.88 -12.60 1.78
CA ASN A 158 -1.74 -11.38 0.99
C ASN A 158 -1.41 -10.15 1.86
N CYS A 159 -1.17 -10.35 3.13
CA CYS A 159 -0.88 -9.33 4.12
C CYS A 159 0.56 -9.41 4.61
N GLN A 160 1.16 -8.26 4.89
CA GLN A 160 2.37 -8.14 5.69
C GLN A 160 1.98 -7.67 7.10
N ILE A 161 2.75 -8.05 8.10
CA ILE A 161 2.71 -7.45 9.43
C ILE A 161 4.03 -6.73 9.70
N ASP A 162 3.96 -5.47 10.11
CA ASP A 162 5.09 -4.64 10.50
C ASP A 162 5.11 -4.43 12.01
N VAL A 163 6.23 -4.77 12.65
CA VAL A 163 6.46 -4.59 14.08
C VAL A 163 7.63 -3.62 14.28
N ALA A 164 7.33 -2.39 14.69
CA ALA A 164 8.30 -1.31 14.80
C ALA A 164 9.25 -1.44 15.99
N SER A 165 8.99 -2.38 16.91
CA SER A 165 9.78 -2.51 18.13
C SER A 165 11.22 -3.00 17.85
N THR A 166 12.16 -2.34 18.53
CA THR A 166 13.55 -2.76 18.69
C THR A 166 13.82 -3.37 20.06
N GLY A 167 12.79 -3.59 20.87
CA GLY A 167 12.89 -4.20 22.20
C GLY A 167 13.48 -5.62 22.17
N ASN A 168 13.83 -6.12 23.33
CA ASN A 168 14.42 -7.47 23.45
C ASN A 168 13.59 -8.34 24.43
N PRO A 169 12.84 -9.33 23.91
CA PRO A 169 12.57 -9.59 22.50
C PRO A 169 11.49 -8.66 21.93
N ALA A 170 11.63 -8.19 20.69
CA ALA A 170 10.66 -7.33 20.02
C ALA A 170 9.33 -8.04 19.75
N ALA A 171 9.41 -9.33 19.41
CA ALA A 171 8.25 -10.19 19.20
C ALA A 171 8.47 -11.57 19.83
N ILE A 172 7.37 -12.21 20.28
CA ILE A 172 7.35 -13.59 20.78
C ILE A 172 6.28 -14.38 20.04
N PHE A 173 6.67 -15.56 19.57
CA PHE A 173 5.81 -16.57 18.97
C PHE A 173 5.89 -17.85 19.78
N ASN A 174 4.80 -18.21 20.45
CA ASN A 174 4.76 -19.38 21.31
C ASN A 174 4.28 -20.63 20.57
N SER A 175 4.68 -21.79 21.05
CA SER A 175 4.31 -23.08 20.48
C SER A 175 2.79 -23.24 20.32
N GLY A 176 2.37 -23.94 19.27
CA GLY A 176 0.96 -24.13 18.95
C GLY A 176 0.31 -22.91 18.29
N SER A 177 1.07 -21.87 17.92
CA SER A 177 0.64 -20.82 17.03
C SER A 177 0.93 -21.15 15.56
N SER A 178 0.10 -20.66 14.65
CA SER A 178 0.27 -20.79 13.20
C SER A 178 0.03 -19.44 12.53
N LEU A 179 1.02 -18.94 11.83
CA LEU A 179 0.96 -17.66 11.12
C LEU A 179 1.29 -17.87 9.65
N ASN A 180 0.43 -17.38 8.78
CA ASN A 180 0.62 -17.40 7.34
C ASN A 180 0.43 -15.97 6.78
N PHE A 181 1.51 -15.19 6.84
CA PHE A 181 1.61 -13.87 6.23
C PHE A 181 2.51 -13.93 4.99
N SER A 182 2.34 -12.98 4.08
CA SER A 182 3.29 -12.78 2.98
C SER A 182 4.68 -12.37 3.50
N GLU A 183 4.72 -11.59 4.59
CA GLU A 183 5.94 -11.20 5.30
C GLU A 183 5.60 -10.84 6.75
N VAL A 184 6.46 -11.25 7.68
CA VAL A 184 6.48 -10.79 9.07
C VAL A 184 7.74 -9.99 9.27
N CYS A 185 7.65 -8.65 9.20
CA CYS A 185 8.78 -7.73 9.36
C CYS A 185 8.86 -7.25 10.82
N VAL A 186 9.96 -7.54 11.49
CA VAL A 186 10.24 -7.05 12.84
C VAL A 186 11.51 -6.20 12.80
N GLN A 187 11.40 -4.93 13.19
CA GLN A 187 12.54 -4.01 13.17
C GLN A 187 13.65 -4.42 14.12
N GLY A 188 13.29 -4.99 15.28
CA GLY A 188 14.24 -5.55 16.22
C GLY A 188 14.87 -6.85 15.69
N THR A 189 16.11 -7.10 16.10
CA THR A 189 16.85 -8.31 15.73
C THR A 189 16.58 -9.49 16.68
N GLN A 190 16.04 -9.23 17.85
CA GLN A 190 15.75 -10.22 18.88
C GLN A 190 14.29 -10.62 18.85
N VAL A 191 14.03 -11.85 18.42
CA VAL A 191 12.69 -12.46 18.35
C VAL A 191 12.77 -13.85 18.98
N LEU A 192 11.77 -14.20 19.79
CA LEU A 192 11.66 -15.52 20.36
C LEU A 192 10.65 -16.37 19.57
N GLN A 193 11.08 -17.54 19.13
CA GLN A 193 10.26 -18.57 18.51
C GLN A 193 10.28 -19.82 19.39
N ASN A 194 9.33 -19.90 20.34
CA ASN A 194 9.27 -20.99 21.31
C ASN A 194 8.63 -22.25 20.69
N SER A 195 9.46 -23.11 20.11
CA SER A 195 9.04 -24.37 19.46
C SER A 195 7.97 -24.15 18.37
N THR A 196 8.05 -23.06 17.66
CA THR A 196 7.23 -22.75 16.47
C THR A 196 8.13 -22.16 15.39
N SER A 197 7.73 -22.28 14.15
CA SER A 197 8.40 -21.63 13.02
C SER A 197 7.44 -20.63 12.37
N VAL A 198 7.88 -19.41 12.21
CA VAL A 198 7.10 -18.35 11.56
C VAL A 198 7.59 -18.20 10.12
N PRO A 199 6.78 -18.63 9.13
CA PRO A 199 7.13 -18.44 7.73
C PRO A 199 7.31 -16.97 7.39
N ASN A 200 8.27 -16.69 6.50
CA ASN A 200 8.55 -15.34 5.98
C ASN A 200 8.92 -14.29 7.06
N LEU A 201 9.40 -14.74 8.23
CA LEU A 201 9.89 -13.85 9.28
C LEU A 201 11.20 -13.17 8.82
N LYS A 202 11.23 -11.85 8.92
CA LYS A 202 12.43 -11.01 8.75
C LYS A 202 12.67 -10.20 10.01
N THR A 203 13.89 -10.19 10.49
CA THR A 203 14.33 -9.37 11.63
C THR A 203 15.33 -8.31 11.17
N GLY A 204 15.39 -7.17 11.86
CA GLY A 204 16.25 -6.05 11.44
C GLY A 204 15.80 -5.38 10.15
N CYS A 205 14.54 -5.57 9.73
CA CYS A 205 13.99 -4.95 8.53
C CYS A 205 13.47 -3.55 8.82
N ALA A 206 13.44 -2.69 7.80
CA ALA A 206 12.78 -1.40 7.90
C ALA A 206 11.25 -1.60 7.81
N THR A 207 10.55 -1.23 8.88
CA THR A 207 9.09 -1.24 8.94
C THR A 207 8.52 0.01 8.28
N SER A 208 7.29 -0.09 7.80
CA SER A 208 6.55 1.06 7.25
C SER A 208 6.15 2.01 8.37
N ALA A 209 6.28 3.31 8.12
CA ALA A 209 5.72 4.33 9.02
C ALA A 209 4.18 4.25 9.02
N ASP A 210 3.55 4.78 10.07
CA ASP A 210 2.08 4.87 10.16
C ASP A 210 1.54 5.74 9.01
N PRO A 211 0.82 5.15 8.04
CA PRO A 211 0.33 5.89 6.88
C PRO A 211 -0.89 6.77 7.17
N TYR A 212 -1.47 6.64 8.36
CA TYR A 212 -2.69 7.35 8.75
C TYR A 212 -2.43 8.48 9.76
N ALA A 213 -1.20 8.62 10.24
CA ALA A 213 -0.85 9.63 11.24
C ALA A 213 -1.18 11.04 10.76
N GLY A 214 -2.05 11.74 11.51
CA GLY A 214 -2.45 13.11 11.21
C GLY A 214 -3.38 13.30 10.00
N THR A 215 -3.84 12.22 9.35
CA THR A 215 -4.66 12.31 8.14
C THR A 215 -6.16 12.07 8.38
N LEU A 216 -6.52 11.49 9.54
CA LEU A 216 -7.89 11.08 9.79
C LEU A 216 -8.78 12.23 10.29
N PRO A 217 -10.06 12.26 9.88
CA PRO A 217 -10.99 13.31 10.27
C PRO A 217 -11.33 13.25 11.77
N THR A 218 -11.60 14.41 12.36
CA THR A 218 -12.13 14.50 13.72
C THR A 218 -13.61 14.83 13.68
N PRO A 219 -14.49 14.04 14.36
CA PRO A 219 -15.91 14.36 14.43
C PRO A 219 -16.17 15.70 15.12
N GLY A 220 -17.02 16.53 14.52
CA GLY A 220 -17.23 17.91 14.95
C GLY A 220 -18.13 18.09 16.18
N SER A 221 -18.84 17.06 16.66
CA SER A 221 -19.79 17.19 17.77
C SER A 221 -19.17 16.73 19.09
N SER A 222 -19.31 17.56 20.13
CA SER A 222 -18.92 17.23 21.51
C SER A 222 -20.11 17.10 22.47
N THR A 223 -21.32 17.48 22.05
CA THR A 223 -22.52 17.41 22.90
C THR A 223 -23.05 15.98 22.92
N CYS A 224 -23.29 15.47 24.15
CA CYS A 224 -23.79 14.12 24.31
C CYS A 224 -25.22 13.98 23.75
N THR A 225 -25.40 13.05 22.84
CA THR A 225 -26.70 12.65 22.30
C THR A 225 -27.37 11.67 23.24
N PHE A 226 -26.58 10.74 23.78
CA PHE A 226 -27.01 9.68 24.67
C PHE A 226 -26.05 9.60 25.86
N SER A 227 -26.56 9.24 27.04
CA SER A 227 -25.73 9.15 28.25
C SER A 227 -26.19 8.01 29.18
N ASN A 228 -25.23 7.14 29.55
CA ASN A 228 -25.38 6.12 30.60
C ASN A 228 -26.63 5.24 30.46
N LEU A 229 -26.79 4.57 29.32
CA LEU A 229 -27.94 3.70 29.03
C LEU A 229 -27.62 2.23 29.26
N ASN A 230 -28.63 1.49 29.70
CA ASN A 230 -28.59 0.05 29.84
C ASN A 230 -29.59 -0.60 28.87
N TYR A 231 -29.13 -1.54 28.08
CA TYR A 231 -29.92 -2.30 27.13
C TYR A 231 -30.07 -3.74 27.61
N SER A 232 -31.29 -4.14 27.90
CA SER A 232 -31.65 -5.50 28.36
C SER A 232 -32.64 -6.20 27.41
N THR A 233 -33.07 -5.49 26.38
CA THR A 233 -34.03 -6.01 25.40
C THR A 233 -33.36 -6.97 24.42
N SER A 234 -34.15 -7.83 23.75
CA SER A 234 -33.68 -8.75 22.74
C SER A 234 -33.34 -8.09 21.39
N SER A 235 -33.79 -6.85 21.19
CA SER A 235 -33.48 -6.06 20.00
C SER A 235 -33.15 -4.63 20.40
N VAL A 236 -32.04 -4.13 19.89
CA VAL A 236 -31.55 -2.77 20.14
C VAL A 236 -31.19 -2.15 18.79
N SER A 237 -31.74 -0.98 18.50
CA SER A 237 -31.37 -0.20 17.31
C SER A 237 -30.68 1.09 17.75
N LEU A 238 -29.46 1.31 17.25
CA LEU A 238 -28.65 2.47 17.57
C LEU A 238 -28.52 3.39 16.36
N THR A 239 -28.54 4.68 16.65
CA THR A 239 -28.36 5.74 15.64
C THR A 239 -27.05 6.48 15.86
N PRO A 240 -26.43 7.05 14.80
CA PRO A 240 -25.24 7.88 14.95
C PRO A 240 -25.41 9.00 15.97
N GLY A 241 -24.34 9.34 16.68
CA GLY A 241 -24.37 10.38 17.70
C GLY A 241 -23.23 10.27 18.70
N VAL A 242 -23.27 11.10 19.74
CA VAL A 242 -22.27 11.14 20.82
C VAL A 242 -22.79 10.39 22.04
N TYR A 243 -22.10 9.31 22.38
CA TYR A 243 -22.40 8.39 23.46
C TYR A 243 -21.46 8.67 24.65
N CYS A 244 -21.99 9.26 25.70
CA CYS A 244 -21.23 9.69 26.88
C CYS A 244 -21.48 8.78 28.08
N GLY A 245 -20.39 8.40 28.76
CA GLY A 245 -20.44 7.54 29.94
C GLY A 245 -20.49 6.05 29.55
N TRP A 246 -21.08 5.24 30.43
CA TRP A 246 -21.14 3.79 30.25
C TRP A 246 -22.48 3.34 29.67
N PHE A 247 -22.37 2.49 28.66
CA PHE A 247 -23.48 1.82 28.00
C PHE A 247 -23.34 0.31 28.21
N ASN A 248 -24.34 -0.30 28.84
CA ASN A 248 -24.30 -1.72 29.16
C ASN A 248 -25.28 -2.50 28.27
N PHE A 249 -24.77 -3.48 27.54
CA PHE A 249 -25.53 -4.43 26.72
C PHE A 249 -25.60 -5.74 27.50
N ASN A 250 -26.65 -5.87 28.35
CA ASN A 250 -26.74 -6.94 29.35
C ASN A 250 -27.43 -8.22 28.86
N ASN A 251 -28.05 -8.19 27.68
CA ASN A 251 -28.67 -9.37 27.09
C ASN A 251 -27.70 -10.05 26.12
N SER A 252 -27.17 -11.21 26.50
CA SER A 252 -26.23 -11.98 25.70
C SER A 252 -26.78 -12.57 24.38
N SER A 253 -28.10 -12.50 24.20
CA SER A 253 -28.79 -12.96 22.98
C SER A 253 -29.38 -11.78 22.19
N ALA A 254 -29.03 -10.54 22.55
CA ALA A 254 -29.56 -9.36 21.88
C ALA A 254 -29.08 -9.25 20.42
N SER A 255 -29.99 -8.81 19.55
CA SER A 255 -29.65 -8.31 18.22
C SER A 255 -29.47 -6.80 18.29
N VAL A 256 -28.24 -6.33 18.05
CA VAL A 256 -27.90 -4.90 18.07
C VAL A 256 -27.64 -4.44 16.64
N ASN A 257 -28.48 -3.53 16.15
CA ASN A 257 -28.41 -3.01 14.80
C ASN A 257 -27.95 -1.56 14.78
N PHE A 258 -26.94 -1.26 14.02
CA PHE A 258 -26.36 0.08 13.87
C PHE A 258 -26.82 0.71 12.56
N ALA A 259 -27.45 1.88 12.64
CA ALA A 259 -27.70 2.70 11.46
C ALA A 259 -26.37 3.26 10.90
N PRO A 260 -26.25 3.47 9.58
CA PRO A 260 -25.03 4.03 8.98
C PRO A 260 -24.67 5.39 9.58
N GLY A 261 -23.38 5.63 9.87
CA GLY A 261 -22.87 6.91 10.37
C GLY A 261 -21.83 6.77 11.47
N VAL A 262 -21.56 7.89 12.15
CA VAL A 262 -20.47 8.00 13.13
C VAL A 262 -21.01 7.92 14.57
N TYR A 263 -20.41 7.03 15.34
CA TYR A 263 -20.67 6.78 16.76
C TYR A 263 -19.48 7.28 17.57
N VAL A 264 -19.63 8.43 18.22
CA VAL A 264 -18.58 9.03 19.06
C VAL A 264 -18.73 8.48 20.48
N ILE A 265 -17.71 7.82 21.00
CA ILE A 265 -17.70 7.19 22.33
C ILE A 265 -16.73 7.96 23.22
N ARG A 266 -17.23 8.43 24.39
CA ARG A 266 -16.44 9.24 25.31
C ARG A 266 -16.89 9.12 26.78
N GLY A 267 -15.94 9.36 27.70
CA GLY A 267 -16.22 9.45 29.15
C GLY A 267 -16.62 8.13 29.78
N GLY A 268 -16.22 6.97 29.22
CA GLY A 268 -16.58 5.66 29.74
C GLY A 268 -16.38 4.56 28.73
N GLY A 269 -17.43 4.11 28.09
CA GLY A 269 -17.37 3.08 27.05
C GLY A 269 -18.60 2.19 26.99
N TRP A 270 -18.51 1.15 26.18
CA TRP A 270 -19.59 0.18 26.02
C TRP A 270 -19.17 -1.15 26.62
N ASN A 271 -19.96 -1.64 27.55
CA ASN A 271 -19.79 -2.92 28.22
C ASN A 271 -20.70 -3.94 27.54
N VAL A 272 -20.12 -4.89 26.81
CA VAL A 272 -20.86 -5.79 25.92
C VAL A 272 -20.75 -7.22 26.42
N ASN A 273 -21.88 -7.82 26.79
CA ASN A 273 -21.95 -9.14 27.39
C ASN A 273 -22.53 -10.20 26.42
N GLY A 274 -22.32 -10.02 25.12
CA GLY A 274 -22.75 -10.95 24.08
C GLY A 274 -23.68 -10.34 23.05
N GLY A 275 -24.27 -11.18 22.22
CA GLY A 275 -25.26 -10.80 21.20
C GLY A 275 -24.69 -10.73 19.79
N THR A 276 -25.60 -10.45 18.84
CA THR A 276 -25.28 -10.31 17.42
C THR A 276 -25.30 -8.83 17.05
N TRP A 277 -24.18 -8.33 16.56
CA TRP A 277 -23.99 -6.93 16.19
C TRP A 277 -23.91 -6.79 14.67
N THR A 278 -24.78 -5.97 14.09
CA THR A 278 -24.81 -5.73 12.66
C THR A 278 -24.83 -4.27 12.32
N GLY A 279 -24.00 -3.88 11.34
CA GLY A 279 -23.95 -2.49 10.87
C GLY A 279 -23.15 -2.36 9.59
N SER A 280 -23.70 -1.66 8.61
CA SER A 280 -23.03 -1.32 7.37
C SER A 280 -22.87 0.19 7.25
N GLY A 281 -21.69 0.64 6.82
CA GLY A 281 -21.39 2.08 6.76
C GLY A 281 -21.26 2.74 8.13
N VAL A 282 -20.70 2.02 9.12
CA VAL A 282 -20.58 2.48 10.50
C VAL A 282 -19.13 2.83 10.84
N THR A 283 -18.96 3.87 11.62
CA THR A 283 -17.67 4.32 12.15
C THR A 283 -17.76 4.54 13.64
N PHE A 284 -16.88 3.93 14.42
CA PHE A 284 -16.78 4.12 15.87
C PHE A 284 -15.54 4.95 16.18
N TYR A 285 -15.76 6.13 16.75
CA TYR A 285 -14.69 7.05 17.14
C TYR A 285 -14.56 7.12 18.65
N PHE A 286 -13.37 6.82 19.15
CA PHE A 286 -13.04 6.93 20.57
C PHE A 286 -12.40 8.30 20.84
N ALA A 287 -13.17 9.21 21.44
CA ALA A 287 -12.74 10.59 21.68
C ALA A 287 -11.75 10.74 22.85
N ASP A 288 -11.61 9.71 23.66
CA ASP A 288 -10.70 9.60 24.81
C ASP A 288 -10.31 8.12 25.01
N THR A 289 -9.86 7.72 26.19
CA THR A 289 -9.52 6.34 26.51
C THR A 289 -10.73 5.41 26.64
N SER A 290 -11.93 5.87 26.33
CA SER A 290 -13.14 5.04 26.23
C SER A 290 -12.94 3.88 25.25
N LYS A 291 -13.67 2.79 25.45
CA LYS A 291 -13.53 1.56 24.68
C LYS A 291 -14.84 0.83 24.53
N ILE A 292 -14.90 -0.08 23.56
CA ILE A 292 -15.90 -1.14 23.55
C ILE A 292 -15.27 -2.35 24.24
N GLN A 293 -15.80 -2.73 25.38
CA GLN A 293 -15.33 -3.86 26.16
C GLN A 293 -16.14 -5.09 25.78
N PHE A 294 -15.59 -5.92 24.92
CA PHE A 294 -16.18 -7.18 24.50
C PHE A 294 -15.89 -8.25 25.55
N ASN A 295 -16.90 -8.66 26.33
CA ASN A 295 -16.71 -9.57 27.46
C ASN A 295 -16.89 -11.04 27.11
N SER A 296 -17.88 -11.40 26.30
CA SER A 296 -18.12 -12.79 25.88
C SER A 296 -19.15 -12.91 24.76
N GLY A 297 -19.06 -13.98 23.98
CA GLY A 297 -20.14 -14.49 23.11
C GLY A 297 -20.66 -13.51 22.04
N ILE A 298 -19.82 -12.61 21.52
CA ILE A 298 -20.26 -11.62 20.53
C ILE A 298 -20.01 -12.17 19.14
N SER A 299 -21.00 -12.00 18.27
CA SER A 299 -20.86 -12.16 16.83
C SER A 299 -21.12 -10.81 16.16
N ALA A 300 -20.09 -10.24 15.52
CA ALA A 300 -20.18 -8.92 14.89
C ALA A 300 -20.01 -9.00 13.37
N THR A 301 -20.90 -8.34 12.63
CA THR A 301 -20.76 -8.08 11.21
C THR A 301 -20.85 -6.56 11.01
N LEU A 302 -19.67 -5.93 10.92
CA LEU A 302 -19.55 -4.47 10.88
C LEU A 302 -18.67 -4.05 9.69
N SER A 303 -19.16 -3.13 8.89
CA SER A 303 -18.40 -2.58 7.78
C SER A 303 -18.36 -1.04 7.83
N ALA A 304 -17.19 -0.50 7.54
CA ALA A 304 -16.98 0.94 7.42
C ALA A 304 -17.74 1.54 6.23
N PRO A 305 -17.94 2.86 6.19
CA PRO A 305 -18.45 3.55 5.01
C PRO A 305 -17.51 3.34 3.80
N THR A 306 -18.07 3.21 2.61
CA THR A 306 -17.29 3.07 1.37
C THR A 306 -16.97 4.42 0.70
N SER A 307 -17.56 5.52 1.19
CA SER A 307 -17.39 6.87 0.64
C SER A 307 -17.55 7.94 1.72
N GLY A 308 -17.19 9.18 1.37
CA GLY A 308 -17.27 10.32 2.27
C GLY A 308 -16.03 10.48 3.18
N ALA A 309 -16.09 11.42 4.11
CA ALA A 309 -14.95 11.77 4.98
C ALA A 309 -14.49 10.62 5.89
N TYR A 310 -15.36 9.68 6.20
CA TYR A 310 -15.09 8.51 7.05
C TYR A 310 -14.96 7.22 6.24
N ALA A 311 -14.71 7.31 4.94
CA ALA A 311 -14.54 6.14 4.08
C ALA A 311 -13.46 5.22 4.64
N ASN A 312 -13.79 3.93 4.70
CA ASN A 312 -12.95 2.86 5.22
C ASN A 312 -12.61 2.93 6.73
N LEU A 313 -13.13 3.89 7.52
CA LEU A 313 -12.86 3.97 8.96
C LEU A 313 -13.91 3.17 9.74
N LEU A 314 -13.51 2.03 10.34
CA LEU A 314 -14.40 1.22 11.18
C LEU A 314 -14.26 1.59 12.65
N PHE A 315 -13.07 1.41 13.24
CA PHE A 315 -12.71 1.85 14.57
C PHE A 315 -11.53 2.80 14.49
N TYR A 316 -11.63 3.96 15.11
CA TYR A 316 -10.47 4.84 15.21
C TYR A 316 -10.57 5.74 16.44
N GLU A 317 -9.45 6.29 16.88
CA GLU A 317 -9.38 7.09 18.08
C GLU A 317 -8.83 8.50 17.86
N ALA A 318 -9.07 9.38 18.81
CA ALA A 318 -8.51 10.72 18.82
C ALA A 318 -6.98 10.68 18.87
N PRO A 319 -6.29 11.61 18.22
CA PRO A 319 -4.83 11.68 18.27
C PRO A 319 -4.34 12.02 19.67
N GLY A 320 -3.14 11.51 20.05
CA GLY A 320 -2.44 11.88 21.27
C GLY A 320 -3.03 11.32 22.57
N LEU A 321 -3.85 10.26 22.50
CA LEU A 321 -4.38 9.63 23.70
C LEU A 321 -3.29 8.91 24.50
N SER A 322 -3.50 8.80 25.81
CA SER A 322 -2.65 7.98 26.67
C SER A 322 -2.78 6.50 26.32
N LYS A 323 -1.71 5.74 26.50
CA LYS A 323 -1.71 4.29 26.27
C LYS A 323 -2.72 3.60 27.16
N SER A 324 -3.49 2.69 26.58
CA SER A 324 -4.52 1.94 27.31
C SER A 324 -4.88 0.63 26.62
N ALA A 325 -5.41 -0.34 27.39
CA ALA A 325 -5.82 -1.63 26.85
C ALA A 325 -7.13 -1.55 26.07
N PHE A 326 -7.21 -2.31 24.97
CA PHE A 326 -8.43 -2.57 24.23
C PHE A 326 -8.54 -4.08 23.96
N ILE A 327 -9.54 -4.73 24.58
CA ILE A 327 -9.58 -6.18 24.68
C ILE A 327 -10.83 -6.73 24.01
N PHE A 328 -10.62 -7.69 23.10
CA PHE A 328 -11.64 -8.53 22.52
C PHE A 328 -11.62 -9.90 23.24
N ASN A 329 -12.61 -10.17 24.07
CA ASN A 329 -12.75 -11.45 24.73
C ASN A 329 -13.84 -12.27 24.08
N ASP A 330 -13.54 -13.54 23.77
CA ASP A 330 -14.49 -14.57 23.36
C ASP A 330 -15.52 -14.11 22.31
N SER A 331 -15.08 -13.25 21.39
CA SER A 331 -15.92 -12.75 20.31
C SER A 331 -15.77 -13.66 19.09
N VAL A 332 -16.75 -14.49 18.88
CA VAL A 332 -16.78 -15.51 17.81
C VAL A 332 -17.28 -14.89 16.51
N ALA A 333 -16.65 -15.24 15.37
CA ALA A 333 -17.11 -14.89 14.03
C ALA A 333 -17.31 -13.37 13.78
N ASN A 334 -16.29 -12.58 14.06
CA ASN A 334 -16.31 -11.17 13.71
C ASN A 334 -15.93 -10.97 12.24
N ASN A 335 -16.88 -10.50 11.44
CA ASN A 335 -16.62 -9.99 10.12
C ASN A 335 -16.48 -8.46 10.22
N LEU A 336 -15.24 -7.99 10.24
CA LEU A 336 -14.91 -6.56 10.41
C LEU A 336 -14.26 -6.06 9.13
N THR A 337 -14.91 -5.14 8.43
CA THR A 337 -14.38 -4.57 7.17
C THR A 337 -14.06 -3.10 7.35
N GLY A 338 -12.80 -2.73 7.09
CA GLY A 338 -12.33 -1.36 7.18
C GLY A 338 -11.02 -1.20 7.93
N LEU A 339 -10.71 0.01 8.33
CA LEU A 339 -9.53 0.38 9.12
C LEU A 339 -9.85 0.34 10.61
N ILE A 340 -9.05 -0.37 11.38
CA ILE A 340 -8.98 -0.30 12.84
C ILE A 340 -7.72 0.51 13.18
N TYR A 341 -7.90 1.78 13.54
CA TYR A 341 -6.81 2.71 13.84
C TYR A 341 -6.81 3.08 15.33
N LEU A 342 -6.04 2.35 16.10
CA LEU A 342 -5.93 2.47 17.57
C LEU A 342 -4.45 2.60 17.98
N PRO A 343 -3.72 3.65 17.51
CA PRO A 343 -2.27 3.78 17.67
C PRO A 343 -1.81 4.02 19.11
N SER A 344 -2.73 4.23 20.07
CA SER A 344 -2.42 4.32 21.49
C SER A 344 -2.96 3.15 22.30
N ARG A 345 -3.38 2.04 21.66
CA ARG A 345 -3.95 0.90 22.37
C ARG A 345 -3.07 -0.34 22.32
N ASP A 346 -2.98 -0.98 23.49
CA ASP A 346 -2.50 -2.36 23.62
C ASP A 346 -3.70 -3.27 23.32
N VAL A 347 -3.76 -3.75 22.09
CA VAL A 347 -4.90 -4.54 21.62
C VAL A 347 -4.64 -6.02 21.89
N THR A 348 -5.61 -6.65 22.55
CA THR A 348 -5.55 -8.07 22.88
C THR A 348 -6.79 -8.79 22.35
N PHE A 349 -6.55 -9.87 21.62
CA PHE A 349 -7.60 -10.82 21.23
C PHE A 349 -7.47 -12.09 22.07
N ASN A 350 -8.48 -12.39 22.87
CA ASN A 350 -8.50 -13.52 23.81
C ASN A 350 -9.51 -14.58 23.40
N ALA A 351 -9.24 -15.82 23.83
CA ALA A 351 -10.18 -16.89 23.99
C ALA A 351 -11.16 -17.09 22.82
N LYS A 352 -10.67 -17.63 21.69
CA LYS A 352 -11.45 -17.93 20.48
C LYS A 352 -12.03 -16.73 19.75
N SER A 353 -11.55 -15.51 20.08
CA SER A 353 -11.92 -14.36 19.27
C SER A 353 -11.49 -14.57 17.83
N GLY A 354 -12.44 -14.60 16.91
CA GLY A 354 -12.20 -14.80 15.48
C GLY A 354 -12.37 -13.50 14.71
N VAL A 355 -11.52 -13.27 13.72
CA VAL A 355 -11.71 -12.18 12.74
C VAL A 355 -11.65 -12.77 11.35
N ALA A 356 -12.72 -12.60 10.60
CA ALA A 356 -12.77 -12.90 9.18
C ALA A 356 -13.02 -11.60 8.41
N SER A 357 -12.14 -11.25 7.49
CA SER A 357 -12.31 -10.05 6.68
C SER A 357 -11.46 -10.11 5.43
N ASP A 358 -12.08 -9.88 4.30
CA ASP A 358 -11.37 -9.75 3.03
C ASP A 358 -10.78 -8.34 2.81
N ALA A 359 -11.08 -7.40 3.71
CA ALA A 359 -10.63 -6.02 3.61
C ALA A 359 -10.48 -5.38 5.01
N LEU A 360 -9.37 -5.68 5.70
CA LEU A 360 -9.05 -5.13 7.01
C LEU A 360 -7.60 -4.62 7.06
N THR A 361 -7.44 -3.41 7.58
CA THR A 361 -6.13 -2.90 8.02
C THR A 361 -6.22 -2.56 9.50
N MET A 362 -5.18 -2.89 10.25
CA MET A 362 -5.10 -2.64 11.68
C MET A 362 -3.82 -1.87 12.03
N VAL A 363 -3.95 -0.77 12.75
CA VAL A 363 -2.84 0.03 13.29
C VAL A 363 -3.03 0.11 14.80
N VAL A 364 -2.10 -0.45 15.55
CA VAL A 364 -2.18 -0.57 17.02
C VAL A 364 -0.84 -0.23 17.68
N TRP A 365 -0.85 0.05 18.97
CA TRP A 365 0.39 0.25 19.71
C TRP A 365 1.10 -1.08 19.95
N GLN A 366 0.44 -2.01 20.62
CA GLN A 366 0.89 -3.39 20.82
C GLN A 366 -0.19 -4.37 20.40
N LEU A 367 0.17 -5.59 20.06
CA LEU A 367 -0.76 -6.64 19.67
C LEU A 367 -0.49 -7.96 20.38
N ILE A 368 -1.52 -8.49 21.03
CA ILE A 368 -1.48 -9.79 21.71
C ILE A 368 -2.57 -10.67 21.13
N LEU A 369 -2.18 -11.85 20.66
CA LEU A 369 -3.07 -12.87 20.09
C LEU A 369 -3.06 -14.12 20.96
N ASN A 370 -4.17 -14.40 21.63
CA ASN A 370 -4.34 -15.55 22.52
C ASN A 370 -5.45 -16.47 22.01
N ASN A 371 -5.11 -17.65 21.49
CA ASN A 371 -6.09 -18.65 21.04
C ASN A 371 -7.17 -18.05 20.11
N THR A 372 -6.75 -17.34 19.10
CA THR A 372 -7.61 -16.62 18.13
C THR A 372 -7.48 -17.21 16.74
N THR A 373 -8.53 -17.11 15.93
CA THR A 373 -8.51 -17.56 14.53
C THR A 373 -8.84 -16.40 13.61
N TRP A 374 -7.90 -16.03 12.76
CA TRP A 374 -8.05 -14.93 11.82
C TRP A 374 -7.90 -15.40 10.37
N ASN A 375 -8.74 -14.82 9.51
CA ASN A 375 -8.61 -14.92 8.07
C ASN A 375 -8.71 -13.51 7.49
N LEU A 376 -7.58 -12.94 7.04
CA LEU A 376 -7.47 -11.54 6.68
C LEU A 376 -7.03 -11.34 5.24
N GLY A 377 -7.66 -10.35 4.59
CA GLY A 377 -7.21 -9.73 3.36
C GLY A 377 -6.97 -8.22 3.55
N PRO A 378 -6.12 -7.60 2.72
CA PRO A 378 -5.80 -6.18 2.83
C PRO A 378 -6.97 -5.27 2.47
N LEU A 379 -7.18 -4.19 3.22
CA LEU A 379 -8.12 -3.15 2.87
C LEU A 379 -7.74 -2.51 1.53
N GLY A 380 -8.67 -2.43 0.60
CA GLY A 380 -8.48 -1.76 -0.68
C GLY A 380 -7.77 -2.57 -1.75
N GLY A 381 -7.71 -3.91 -1.64
CA GLY A 381 -7.24 -4.78 -2.72
C GLY A 381 -5.99 -4.25 -3.42
N SER A 382 -4.86 -4.13 -2.74
CA SER A 382 -3.54 -3.70 -3.26
C SER A 382 -3.28 -2.20 -3.48
N SER A 383 -4.08 -1.26 -2.98
CA SER A 383 -3.89 0.17 -3.31
C SER A 383 -3.50 1.09 -2.16
N GLY A 384 -3.29 0.62 -0.96
CA GLY A 384 -2.77 1.46 0.13
C GLY A 384 -1.24 1.45 0.12
N GLY A 385 -0.60 2.54 -0.26
CA GLY A 385 0.79 2.93 -0.01
C GLY A 385 1.86 1.86 0.19
N ALA A 386 1.84 0.78 -0.60
CA ALA A 386 2.96 -0.14 -0.64
C ALA A 386 4.19 0.67 -1.06
N ASN A 387 5.29 0.51 -0.37
CA ASN A 387 6.59 0.93 -0.86
C ASN A 387 6.85 0.21 -2.20
N LYS A 388 6.29 0.78 -3.26
CA LYS A 388 6.56 0.34 -4.63
C LYS A 388 8.02 0.67 -4.90
N SER A 389 8.88 -0.32 -4.88
CA SER A 389 10.23 -0.15 -5.41
C SER A 389 10.13 -0.20 -6.93
N ILE A 390 10.36 0.94 -7.58
CA ILE A 390 10.32 1.06 -9.02
C ILE A 390 11.74 1.27 -9.51
N ARG A 391 12.16 0.49 -10.50
CA ARG A 391 13.46 0.61 -11.13
C ARG A 391 13.38 0.27 -12.61
N LEU A 392 14.27 0.86 -13.40
CA LEU A 392 14.48 0.42 -14.79
C LEU A 392 15.16 -0.95 -14.82
N LEU A 393 14.76 -1.76 -15.81
CA LEU A 393 15.53 -2.93 -16.26
C LEU A 393 16.43 -2.47 -17.41
N HIS A 394 17.72 -2.51 -17.19
CA HIS A 394 18.75 -2.30 -18.23
C HIS A 394 19.25 -3.64 -18.77
#